data_0586208eae529b39c37c1edcbf14401c
#
_entry.id   0586208eae529b39c37c1edcbf14401c
#
_cell.length_a   1.000
_cell.length_b   1.000
_cell.length_c   1.000
_cell.angle_alpha   90.00
_cell.angle_beta   90.00
_cell.angle_gamma   90.00
#
_symmetry.space_group_name_H-M   'P 1'
#
loop_
_entity.id
_entity.type
_entity.pdbx_description
1 polymer ?
#
loop_
_entity_poly.entity_id
_entity_poly.type
_entity_poly.pdbx_seq_one_letter_code
_entity_poly.pdbx_strand_id
1 'polypeptide(L)'
;MLIDFHTHLDFYKEEELFPQLEKFSGIIVAASVDENSYLTNCRISDHIQKTNKLCQIIPTFGIHPNQADQNAPLLDDPTTTARFIKYLDQSPLIGEIGMDFCWSKSSPQNQEKVFRWFLDYCNKTKKACVIHTKDAEEKICNILTDYPHARPVIHWYDGPEKIYREFIRRGYPQTFGVETIRSKHLQNLLKSTPLNLLLAETDNPESEPWLGGSRNDIFLIERVYSELSEILNIPRTNLEQILEENFHCIL
;
A
#
# COMPACT_ATOMS: atom_id res chain seq x y z
N MET A 1 -5.84 -17.77 -3.11
CA MET A 1 -6.49 -16.94 -2.04
C MET A 1 -6.54 -15.48 -2.47
N LEU A 2 -7.61 -14.72 -2.08
CA LEU A 2 -7.64 -13.27 -2.38
C LEU A 2 -6.74 -12.50 -1.42
N ILE A 3 -5.98 -11.55 -1.95
CA ILE A 3 -5.12 -10.65 -1.18
C ILE A 3 -5.31 -9.24 -1.74
N ASP A 4 -5.81 -8.33 -0.91
CA ASP A 4 -5.81 -6.90 -1.19
C ASP A 4 -4.59 -6.28 -0.51
N PHE A 5 -3.59 -5.91 -1.30
CA PHE A 5 -2.30 -5.48 -0.75
C PHE A 5 -2.33 -4.03 -0.23
N HIS A 6 -3.35 -3.25 -0.56
CA HIS A 6 -3.47 -1.87 -0.10
C HIS A 6 -4.92 -1.41 -0.09
N THR A 7 -5.44 -1.07 1.08
CA THR A 7 -6.78 -0.51 1.26
C THR A 7 -6.87 0.25 2.59
N HIS A 8 -7.74 1.26 2.68
CA HIS A 8 -7.94 2.11 3.86
C HIS A 8 -9.22 1.74 4.60
N LEU A 9 -9.17 0.74 5.49
CA LEU A 9 -10.34 0.28 6.23
C LEU A 9 -10.90 1.33 7.20
N ASP A 10 -10.04 2.20 7.72
CA ASP A 10 -10.40 3.30 8.60
C ASP A 10 -11.24 4.41 7.94
N PHE A 11 -11.31 4.44 6.60
CA PHE A 11 -12.14 5.39 5.84
C PHE A 11 -13.60 4.95 5.70
N TYR A 12 -13.89 3.69 6.06
CA TYR A 12 -15.27 3.19 6.06
C TYR A 12 -15.97 3.52 7.38
N LYS A 13 -17.30 3.60 7.30
CA LYS A 13 -18.14 3.52 8.52
C LYS A 13 -18.23 2.06 8.97
N GLU A 14 -18.14 1.83 10.27
CA GLU A 14 -18.14 0.46 10.82
C GLU A 14 -19.40 -0.32 10.45
N GLU A 15 -20.57 0.34 10.44
CA GLU A 15 -21.85 -0.27 10.04
C GLU A 15 -21.88 -0.74 8.58
N GLU A 16 -21.06 -0.14 7.71
CA GLU A 16 -20.92 -0.53 6.30
C GLU A 16 -19.84 -1.61 6.12
N LEU A 17 -18.77 -1.53 6.90
CA LEU A 17 -17.57 -2.35 6.76
C LEU A 17 -17.71 -3.75 7.39
N PHE A 18 -18.14 -3.83 8.65
CA PHE A 18 -18.14 -5.10 9.37
C PHE A 18 -18.99 -6.19 8.72
N PRO A 19 -20.21 -5.93 8.20
CA PRO A 19 -20.98 -6.96 7.50
C PRO A 19 -20.30 -7.50 6.24
N GLN A 20 -19.39 -6.74 5.65
CA GLN A 20 -18.61 -7.16 4.49
C GLN A 20 -17.41 -8.00 4.94
N LEU A 21 -16.64 -7.52 5.92
CA LEU A 21 -15.47 -8.24 6.46
C LEU A 21 -15.86 -9.60 7.06
N GLU A 22 -17.05 -9.71 7.66
CA GLU A 22 -17.57 -10.98 8.18
C GLU A 22 -17.82 -12.05 7.10
N LYS A 23 -17.93 -11.62 5.84
CA LYS A 23 -18.15 -12.50 4.68
C LYS A 23 -16.90 -12.67 3.82
N PHE A 24 -15.90 -11.79 4.00
CA PHE A 24 -14.69 -11.81 3.20
C PHE A 24 -13.81 -13.01 3.57
N SER A 25 -13.19 -13.63 2.56
CA SER A 25 -12.22 -14.71 2.74
C SER A 25 -10.92 -14.35 2.01
N GLY A 26 -9.87 -14.09 2.77
CA GLY A 26 -8.58 -13.67 2.23
C GLY A 26 -7.78 -12.81 3.19
N ILE A 27 -6.80 -12.09 2.65
CA ILE A 27 -5.93 -11.18 3.38
C ILE A 27 -6.18 -9.76 2.90
N ILE A 28 -6.24 -8.83 3.85
CA ILE A 28 -6.33 -7.39 3.60
C ILE A 28 -5.18 -6.69 4.31
N VAL A 29 -4.33 -6.01 3.57
CA VAL A 29 -3.32 -5.11 4.12
C VAL A 29 -3.98 -3.75 4.32
N ALA A 30 -4.25 -3.41 5.59
CA ALA A 30 -4.92 -2.18 5.98
C ALA A 30 -3.89 -1.06 6.13
N ALA A 31 -3.77 -0.25 5.08
CA ALA A 31 -2.87 0.90 5.04
C ALA A 31 -3.33 1.99 6.01
N SER A 32 -2.38 2.61 6.69
CA SER A 32 -2.66 3.72 7.61
C SER A 32 -2.00 5.00 7.12
N VAL A 33 -2.72 6.11 7.29
CA VAL A 33 -2.25 7.44 6.87
C VAL A 33 -1.62 8.23 8.03
N ASP A 34 -1.92 7.85 9.28
CA ASP A 34 -1.40 8.44 10.52
C ASP A 34 -1.59 7.48 11.72
N GLU A 35 -1.28 7.96 12.93
CA GLU A 35 -1.42 7.21 14.18
C GLU A 35 -2.88 6.78 14.45
N ASN A 36 -3.85 7.66 14.24
CA ASN A 36 -5.26 7.38 14.51
C ASN A 36 -5.82 6.33 13.55
N SER A 37 -5.45 6.44 12.28
CA SER A 37 -5.75 5.46 11.25
C SER A 37 -5.21 4.08 11.63
N TYR A 38 -3.94 3.99 12.05
CA TYR A 38 -3.33 2.75 12.49
C TYR A 38 -4.05 2.10 13.66
N LEU A 39 -4.36 2.89 14.71
CA LEU A 39 -5.08 2.38 15.87
C LEU A 39 -6.50 1.90 15.52
N THR A 40 -7.16 2.57 14.57
CA THR A 40 -8.46 2.15 14.05
C THR A 40 -8.33 0.82 13.29
N ASN A 41 -7.35 0.68 12.40
CA ASN A 41 -7.11 -0.55 11.66
C ASN A 41 -6.75 -1.73 12.59
N CYS A 42 -5.99 -1.49 13.67
CA CYS A 42 -5.73 -2.50 14.71
C CYS A 42 -7.02 -2.96 15.38
N ARG A 43 -7.91 -2.03 15.75
CA ARG A 43 -9.20 -2.35 16.37
C ARG A 43 -10.10 -3.16 15.44
N ILE A 44 -10.16 -2.80 14.16
CA ILE A 44 -10.89 -3.55 13.13
C ILE A 44 -10.32 -4.97 13.01
N SER A 45 -8.99 -5.11 12.92
CA SER A 45 -8.30 -6.40 12.86
C SER A 45 -8.63 -7.28 14.07
N ASP A 46 -8.55 -6.73 15.28
CA ASP A 46 -8.87 -7.43 16.53
C ASP A 46 -10.33 -7.92 16.58
N HIS A 47 -11.26 -7.13 16.04
CA HIS A 47 -12.66 -7.52 15.95
C HIS A 47 -12.85 -8.69 14.98
N ILE A 48 -12.34 -8.56 13.76
CA ILE A 48 -12.50 -9.57 12.71
C ILE A 48 -11.79 -10.88 13.06
N GLN A 49 -10.63 -10.81 13.72
CA GLN A 49 -9.95 -12.02 14.19
C GLN A 49 -10.83 -12.88 15.13
N LYS A 50 -11.80 -12.27 15.82
CA LYS A 50 -12.74 -12.96 16.73
C LYS A 50 -13.96 -13.48 15.99
N THR A 51 -14.44 -12.79 14.96
CA THR A 51 -15.73 -13.05 14.30
C THR A 51 -15.58 -13.82 12.98
N ASN A 52 -14.51 -13.60 12.23
CA ASN A 52 -14.26 -14.29 10.95
C ASN A 52 -12.81 -14.78 10.84
N LYS A 53 -12.58 -16.07 10.98
CA LYS A 53 -11.25 -16.68 10.86
C LYS A 53 -10.74 -16.83 9.43
N LEU A 54 -11.59 -16.61 8.43
CA LEU A 54 -11.22 -16.68 7.02
C LEU A 54 -10.72 -15.34 6.48
N CYS A 55 -10.93 -14.25 7.21
CA CYS A 55 -10.43 -12.92 6.89
C CYS A 55 -9.26 -12.58 7.82
N GLN A 56 -8.09 -12.33 7.23
CA GLN A 56 -6.93 -11.82 7.95
C GLN A 56 -6.72 -10.35 7.58
N ILE A 57 -6.70 -9.47 8.57
CA ILE A 57 -6.37 -8.06 8.39
C ILE A 57 -4.98 -7.80 8.96
N ILE A 58 -4.13 -7.15 8.16
CA ILE A 58 -2.75 -6.80 8.51
C ILE A 58 -2.65 -5.27 8.58
N PRO A 59 -2.78 -4.64 9.76
CA PRO A 59 -2.56 -3.22 9.91
C PRO A 59 -1.11 -2.85 9.64
N THR A 60 -0.89 -1.78 8.87
CA THR A 60 0.45 -1.23 8.62
C THR A 60 0.54 0.17 9.20
N PHE A 61 1.66 0.49 9.88
CA PHE A 61 1.89 1.83 10.39
C PHE A 61 2.73 2.63 9.43
N GLY A 62 2.19 3.78 9.02
CA GLY A 62 2.87 4.78 8.20
C GLY A 62 2.29 6.18 8.43
N ILE A 63 2.93 7.18 7.85
CA ILE A 63 2.45 8.56 7.79
C ILE A 63 2.44 8.96 6.33
N HIS A 64 1.22 9.08 5.79
CA HIS A 64 0.98 9.49 4.42
C HIS A 64 1.51 10.91 4.15
N PRO A 65 2.00 11.24 2.95
CA PRO A 65 2.49 12.59 2.61
C PRO A 65 1.55 13.74 2.99
N ASN A 66 0.24 13.55 2.91
CA ASN A 66 -0.76 14.56 3.31
C ASN A 66 -0.70 14.94 4.79
N GLN A 67 -0.14 14.07 5.64
CA GLN A 67 -0.01 14.27 7.09
C GLN A 67 1.39 14.76 7.49
N ALA A 68 2.29 14.99 6.53
CA ALA A 68 3.70 15.26 6.82
C ALA A 68 3.93 16.57 7.60
N ASP A 69 3.22 17.65 7.27
CA ASP A 69 3.40 18.92 7.99
C ASP A 69 3.02 18.84 9.47
N GLN A 70 2.02 18.01 9.79
CA GLN A 70 1.56 17.81 11.17
C GLN A 70 2.51 16.88 11.94
N ASN A 71 3.12 15.91 11.26
CA ASN A 71 3.90 14.86 11.90
C ASN A 71 5.42 15.11 11.89
N ALA A 72 5.96 15.85 10.92
CA ALA A 72 7.39 16.13 10.85
C ALA A 72 7.96 16.79 12.13
N PRO A 73 7.27 17.75 12.79
CA PRO A 73 7.74 18.29 14.06
C PRO A 73 7.71 17.28 15.21
N LEU A 74 6.78 16.32 15.18
CA LEU A 74 6.63 15.30 16.22
C LEU A 74 7.78 14.29 16.21
N LEU A 75 8.48 14.13 15.08
CA LEU A 75 9.65 13.25 14.98
C LEU A 75 10.88 13.79 15.75
N ASP A 76 10.84 15.03 16.21
CA ASP A 76 11.87 15.61 17.08
C ASP A 76 11.58 15.34 18.58
N ASP A 77 10.39 14.84 18.93
CA ASP A 77 10.01 14.46 20.29
C ASP A 77 10.35 12.98 20.58
N PRO A 78 11.26 12.70 21.54
CA PRO A 78 11.63 11.33 21.88
C PRO A 78 10.49 10.45 22.36
N THR A 79 9.46 11.03 22.98
CA THR A 79 8.30 10.27 23.47
C THR A 79 7.44 9.78 22.30
N THR A 80 7.21 10.65 21.33
CA THR A 80 6.46 10.31 20.11
C THR A 80 7.21 9.29 19.26
N THR A 81 8.51 9.50 19.05
CA THR A 81 9.32 8.57 18.25
C THR A 81 9.42 7.19 18.90
N ALA A 82 9.54 7.11 20.24
CA ALA A 82 9.53 5.83 20.95
C ALA A 82 8.17 5.09 20.78
N ARG A 83 7.06 5.85 20.79
CA ARG A 83 5.72 5.30 20.55
C ARG A 83 5.57 4.81 19.10
N PHE A 84 6.03 5.58 18.12
CA PHE A 84 6.01 5.21 16.71
C PHE A 84 6.87 3.98 16.43
N ILE A 85 8.06 3.88 17.02
CA ILE A 85 8.92 2.68 16.91
C ILE A 85 8.18 1.45 17.42
N LYS A 86 7.43 1.56 18.54
CA LYS A 86 6.62 0.44 19.04
C LYS A 86 5.56 -0.02 18.03
N TYR A 87 4.90 0.91 17.33
CA TYR A 87 3.94 0.57 16.27
C TYR A 87 4.64 -0.09 15.07
N LEU A 88 5.80 0.44 14.67
CA LEU A 88 6.62 -0.15 13.61
C LEU A 88 7.09 -1.57 13.95
N ASP A 89 7.47 -1.82 15.22
CA ASP A 89 7.85 -3.15 15.67
C ASP A 89 6.69 -4.15 15.55
N GLN A 90 5.47 -3.71 15.83
CA GLN A 90 4.24 -4.52 15.77
C GLN A 90 3.70 -4.71 14.34
N SER A 91 4.00 -3.79 13.42
CA SER A 91 3.54 -3.85 12.03
C SER A 91 4.42 -4.80 11.20
N PRO A 92 3.86 -5.84 10.56
CA PRO A 92 4.62 -6.72 9.67
C PRO A 92 5.18 -5.97 8.44
N LEU A 93 4.40 -5.02 7.92
CA LEU A 93 4.73 -4.11 6.82
C LEU A 93 4.63 -2.67 7.32
N ILE A 94 5.43 -1.78 6.72
CA ILE A 94 5.43 -0.35 7.06
C ILE A 94 4.71 0.41 5.95
N GLY A 95 3.80 1.28 6.30
CA GLY A 95 3.10 2.09 5.29
C GLY A 95 1.71 2.54 5.76
N GLU A 96 1.18 3.47 5.02
CA GLU A 96 1.66 4.05 3.79
C GLU A 96 2.65 5.19 4.07
N ILE A 97 3.76 5.26 3.34
CA ILE A 97 4.77 6.32 3.44
C ILE A 97 5.19 6.76 2.03
N GLY A 98 5.77 7.94 1.88
CA GLY A 98 6.26 8.37 0.58
C GLY A 98 6.24 9.88 0.38
N MET A 99 6.06 10.29 -0.87
CA MET A 99 5.97 11.71 -1.25
C MET A 99 4.92 11.91 -2.35
N ASP A 100 4.23 13.04 -2.27
CA ASP A 100 3.15 13.45 -3.17
C ASP A 100 3.26 14.95 -3.47
N PHE A 101 3.61 15.27 -4.70
CA PHE A 101 3.70 16.67 -5.17
C PHE A 101 2.49 17.09 -6.01
N CYS A 102 1.54 16.17 -6.21
CA CYS A 102 0.34 16.40 -6.99
C CYS A 102 -0.83 16.86 -6.11
N TRP A 103 -1.13 16.12 -5.07
CA TRP A 103 -2.36 16.30 -4.26
C TRP A 103 -2.08 16.76 -2.83
N SER A 104 -0.89 16.45 -2.30
CA SER A 104 -0.53 16.86 -0.95
C SER A 104 -0.30 18.35 -0.85
N LYS A 105 -0.82 18.96 0.24
CA LYS A 105 -0.54 20.35 0.62
C LYS A 105 0.63 20.47 1.58
N SER A 106 1.13 19.36 2.12
CA SER A 106 2.31 19.34 2.98
C SER A 106 3.56 19.75 2.21
N SER A 107 4.46 20.47 2.89
CA SER A 107 5.69 20.94 2.25
C SER A 107 6.56 19.75 1.81
N PRO A 108 7.22 19.82 0.65
CA PRO A 108 8.13 18.78 0.18
C PRO A 108 9.25 18.45 1.18
N GLN A 109 9.71 19.44 1.97
CA GLN A 109 10.74 19.25 2.99
C GLN A 109 10.24 18.38 4.15
N ASN A 110 9.01 18.59 4.62
CA ASN A 110 8.44 17.79 5.68
C ASN A 110 8.07 16.40 5.18
N GLN A 111 7.58 16.28 3.94
CA GLN A 111 7.35 14.96 3.32
C GLN A 111 8.67 14.16 3.26
N GLU A 112 9.76 14.77 2.79
CA GLU A 112 11.07 14.10 2.73
C GLU A 112 11.59 13.73 4.14
N LYS A 113 11.44 14.63 5.14
CA LYS A 113 11.84 14.36 6.54
C LYS A 113 11.11 13.13 7.09
N VAL A 114 9.79 13.08 6.93
CA VAL A 114 8.96 11.96 7.39
C VAL A 114 9.33 10.68 6.64
N PHE A 115 9.42 10.74 5.32
CA PHE A 115 9.74 9.58 4.50
C PHE A 115 11.10 8.97 4.86
N ARG A 116 12.15 9.79 4.98
CA ARG A 116 13.48 9.33 5.38
C ARG A 116 13.50 8.71 6.79
N TRP A 117 12.74 9.26 7.73
CA TRP A 117 12.63 8.70 9.08
C TRP A 117 12.11 7.25 9.07
N PHE A 118 11.07 6.99 8.28
CA PHE A 118 10.56 5.63 8.10
C PHE A 118 11.55 4.73 7.35
N LEU A 119 12.21 5.26 6.31
CA LEU A 119 13.22 4.51 5.56
C LEU A 119 14.42 4.12 6.42
N ASP A 120 14.86 4.97 7.35
CA ASP A 120 15.92 4.64 8.32
C ASP A 120 15.55 3.40 9.12
N TYR A 121 14.29 3.34 9.60
CA TYR A 121 13.80 2.18 10.32
C TYR A 121 13.73 0.94 9.42
N CYS A 122 13.14 1.05 8.23
CA CYS A 122 13.02 -0.05 7.28
C CYS A 122 14.39 -0.59 6.86
N ASN A 123 15.34 0.30 6.58
CA ASN A 123 16.70 -0.07 6.19
C ASN A 123 17.44 -0.83 7.31
N LYS A 124 17.27 -0.40 8.57
CA LYS A 124 17.84 -1.04 9.75
C LYS A 124 17.23 -2.42 10.02
N THR A 125 15.92 -2.55 9.91
CA THR A 125 15.17 -3.77 10.27
C THR A 125 14.93 -4.72 9.11
N LYS A 126 15.17 -4.27 7.87
CA LYS A 126 14.87 -4.95 6.60
C LYS A 126 13.38 -5.25 6.41
N LYS A 127 12.51 -4.52 7.09
CA LYS A 127 11.07 -4.62 6.89
C LYS A 127 10.68 -4.04 5.53
N ALA A 128 9.69 -4.64 4.91
CA ALA A 128 9.09 -4.11 3.69
C ALA A 128 8.28 -2.85 3.98
N CYS A 129 8.25 -1.92 3.01
CA CYS A 129 7.51 -0.69 3.13
C CYS A 129 6.73 -0.36 1.85
N VAL A 130 5.50 0.07 2.03
CA VAL A 130 4.58 0.46 0.96
C VAL A 130 4.75 1.94 0.66
N ILE A 131 5.13 2.24 -0.58
CA ILE A 131 5.56 3.58 -1.01
C ILE A 131 4.51 4.23 -1.88
N HIS A 132 3.96 5.34 -1.42
CA HIS A 132 3.17 6.28 -2.20
C HIS A 132 4.05 7.16 -3.08
N THR A 133 3.70 7.28 -4.37
CA THR A 133 4.45 8.11 -5.31
C THR A 133 3.49 8.88 -6.22
N LYS A 134 3.44 10.21 -6.10
CA LYS A 134 2.66 11.05 -7.03
C LYS A 134 3.44 12.32 -7.36
N ASP A 135 3.82 12.47 -8.64
CA ASP A 135 4.72 13.54 -9.15
C ASP A 135 6.06 13.64 -8.37
N ALA A 136 6.41 12.61 -7.61
CA ALA A 136 7.60 12.51 -6.77
C ALA A 136 8.50 11.31 -7.12
N GLU A 137 8.18 10.57 -8.18
CA GLU A 137 8.76 9.29 -8.56
C GLU A 137 10.28 9.34 -8.71
N GLU A 138 10.80 10.36 -9.42
CA GLU A 138 12.25 10.53 -9.61
C GLU A 138 12.94 10.86 -8.29
N LYS A 139 12.34 11.71 -7.47
CA LYS A 139 12.84 12.08 -6.15
C LYS A 139 12.91 10.86 -5.23
N ILE A 140 11.83 10.09 -5.17
CA ILE A 140 11.75 8.83 -4.39
C ILE A 140 12.77 7.81 -4.89
N CYS A 141 12.86 7.63 -6.22
CA CYS A 141 13.82 6.72 -6.83
C CYS A 141 15.26 7.05 -6.43
N ASN A 142 15.60 8.34 -6.37
CA ASN A 142 16.92 8.81 -5.94
C ASN A 142 17.11 8.60 -4.42
N ILE A 143 16.13 8.95 -3.59
CA ILE A 143 16.20 8.76 -2.13
C ILE A 143 16.43 7.27 -1.78
N LEU A 144 15.72 6.36 -2.42
CA LEU A 144 15.85 4.92 -2.15
C LEU A 144 17.25 4.36 -2.44
N THR A 145 18.12 5.08 -3.15
CA THR A 145 19.54 4.67 -3.30
C THR A 145 20.33 4.75 -2.00
N ASP A 146 19.92 5.59 -1.06
CA ASP A 146 20.55 5.76 0.24
C ASP A 146 20.16 4.62 1.22
N TYR A 147 19.14 3.80 0.85
CA TYR A 147 18.53 2.79 1.73
C TYR A 147 18.56 1.38 1.11
N PRO A 148 19.76 0.79 0.90
CA PRO A 148 19.92 -0.46 0.13
C PRO A 148 19.33 -1.71 0.80
N HIS A 149 18.98 -1.64 2.08
CA HIS A 149 18.37 -2.75 2.81
C HIS A 149 16.87 -2.58 3.07
N ALA A 150 16.31 -1.40 2.75
CA ALA A 150 14.87 -1.24 2.72
C ALA A 150 14.28 -2.11 1.60
N ARG A 151 13.05 -2.60 1.79
CA ARG A 151 12.34 -3.46 0.83
C ARG A 151 11.08 -2.74 0.34
N PRO A 152 11.22 -1.77 -0.59
CA PRO A 152 10.08 -1.00 -1.09
C PRO A 152 9.11 -1.86 -1.90
N VAL A 153 7.82 -1.64 -1.70
CA VAL A 153 6.73 -2.02 -2.59
C VAL A 153 6.12 -0.72 -3.10
N ILE A 154 6.09 -0.52 -4.40
CA ILE A 154 5.53 0.70 -4.99
C ILE A 154 4.05 0.48 -5.23
N HIS A 155 3.24 1.28 -4.54
CA HIS A 155 1.79 1.22 -4.63
C HIS A 155 1.26 2.21 -5.68
N TRP A 156 0.22 1.80 -6.41
CA TRP A 156 -0.51 2.59 -7.41
C TRP A 156 0.39 3.49 -8.26
N TYR A 157 1.39 2.91 -8.90
CA TYR A 157 2.29 3.67 -9.78
C TYR A 157 1.62 4.03 -11.09
N ASP A 158 1.59 5.32 -11.43
CA ASP A 158 1.08 5.84 -12.72
C ASP A 158 2.05 6.82 -13.39
N GLY A 159 3.24 6.95 -12.86
CA GLY A 159 4.29 7.86 -13.28
C GLY A 159 5.05 7.46 -14.56
N PRO A 160 6.18 8.13 -14.87
CA PRO A 160 6.95 7.91 -16.08
C PRO A 160 7.52 6.50 -16.20
N GLU A 161 7.38 5.88 -17.39
CA GLU A 161 7.88 4.53 -17.68
C GLU A 161 9.39 4.37 -17.40
N LYS A 162 10.18 5.41 -17.59
CA LYS A 162 11.63 5.39 -17.31
C LYS A 162 11.92 5.08 -15.85
N ILE A 163 11.21 5.71 -14.92
CA ILE A 163 11.38 5.50 -13.48
C ILE A 163 10.80 4.15 -13.07
N TYR A 164 9.65 3.76 -13.66
CA TYR A 164 9.08 2.43 -13.47
C TYR A 164 10.09 1.32 -13.77
N ARG A 165 10.74 1.38 -14.93
CA ARG A 165 11.78 0.40 -15.33
C ARG A 165 12.94 0.34 -14.34
N GLU A 166 13.29 1.47 -13.72
CA GLU A 166 14.32 1.49 -12.68
C GLU A 166 13.85 0.78 -11.40
N PHE A 167 12.60 0.97 -10.98
CA PHE A 167 12.03 0.21 -9.86
C PHE A 167 12.01 -1.30 -10.14
N ILE A 168 11.58 -1.70 -11.33
CA ILE A 168 11.61 -3.11 -11.76
C ILE A 168 13.04 -3.66 -11.77
N ARG A 169 14.02 -2.91 -12.30
CA ARG A 169 15.43 -3.30 -12.31
C ARG A 169 16.01 -3.53 -10.91
N ARG A 170 15.53 -2.77 -9.93
CA ARG A 170 15.88 -2.92 -8.51
C ARG A 170 15.11 -4.05 -7.80
N GLY A 171 14.18 -4.69 -8.48
CA GLY A 171 13.39 -5.78 -7.92
C GLY A 171 12.28 -5.31 -6.96
N TYR A 172 11.78 -4.07 -7.10
CA TYR A 172 10.73 -3.55 -6.26
C TYR A 172 9.35 -4.04 -6.76
N PRO A 173 8.57 -4.77 -5.94
CA PRO A 173 7.22 -5.16 -6.28
C PRO A 173 6.32 -3.96 -6.57
N GLN A 174 5.34 -4.18 -7.45
CA GLN A 174 4.39 -3.17 -7.92
C GLN A 174 2.97 -3.66 -7.67
N THR A 175 2.10 -2.80 -7.16
CA THR A 175 0.69 -3.10 -7.05
C THR A 175 -0.07 -2.59 -8.28
N PHE A 176 -1.15 -3.28 -8.65
CA PHE A 176 -2.05 -2.88 -9.72
C PHE A 176 -3.49 -2.97 -9.24
N GLY A 177 -4.23 -1.90 -9.45
CA GLY A 177 -5.61 -1.73 -8.99
C GLY A 177 -6.58 -1.42 -10.12
N VAL A 178 -7.72 -0.84 -9.73
CA VAL A 178 -8.86 -0.56 -10.60
C VAL A 178 -8.54 0.37 -11.77
N GLU A 179 -7.60 1.30 -11.61
CA GLU A 179 -7.22 2.21 -12.68
C GLU A 179 -6.59 1.48 -13.88
N THR A 180 -5.92 0.35 -13.64
CA THR A 180 -5.32 -0.49 -14.69
C THR A 180 -6.34 -0.91 -15.74
N ILE A 181 -7.61 -1.10 -15.34
CA ILE A 181 -8.71 -1.48 -16.22
C ILE A 181 -8.94 -0.42 -17.32
N ARG A 182 -8.78 0.84 -16.99
CA ARG A 182 -9.09 1.99 -17.86
C ARG A 182 -7.88 2.63 -18.52
N SER A 183 -6.69 2.47 -17.90
CA SER A 183 -5.47 3.14 -18.34
C SER A 183 -4.63 2.24 -19.25
N LYS A 184 -4.51 2.64 -20.53
CA LYS A 184 -3.60 1.94 -21.47
C LYS A 184 -2.15 2.02 -21.03
N HIS A 185 -1.76 3.12 -20.39
CA HIS A 185 -0.43 3.27 -19.81
C HIS A 185 -0.17 2.20 -18.76
N LEU A 186 -1.06 2.06 -17.77
CA LEU A 186 -0.92 1.06 -16.70
C LEU A 186 -0.99 -0.38 -17.22
N GLN A 187 -1.82 -0.66 -18.24
CA GLN A 187 -1.82 -1.97 -18.90
C GLN A 187 -0.48 -2.31 -19.55
N ASN A 188 0.22 -1.33 -20.10
CA ASN A 188 1.56 -1.52 -20.67
C ASN A 188 2.59 -1.76 -19.55
N LEU A 189 2.53 -1.01 -18.44
CA LEU A 189 3.37 -1.24 -17.27
C LEU A 189 3.13 -2.65 -16.71
N LEU A 190 1.87 -3.02 -16.49
CA LEU A 190 1.49 -4.36 -16.02
C LEU A 190 2.10 -5.48 -16.89
N LYS A 191 1.95 -5.38 -18.21
CA LYS A 191 2.49 -6.37 -19.17
C LYS A 191 4.02 -6.44 -19.18
N SER A 192 4.69 -5.37 -18.78
CA SER A 192 6.16 -5.32 -18.66
C SER A 192 6.67 -5.74 -17.28
N THR A 193 5.79 -5.93 -16.31
CA THR A 193 6.16 -6.32 -14.95
C THR A 193 6.49 -7.81 -14.89
N PRO A 194 7.65 -8.21 -14.35
CA PRO A 194 7.90 -9.60 -14.02
C PRO A 194 6.87 -10.16 -13.05
N LEU A 195 6.34 -11.34 -13.31
CA LEU A 195 5.26 -11.93 -12.53
C LEU A 195 5.58 -12.06 -11.03
N ASN A 196 6.84 -12.28 -10.70
CA ASN A 196 7.31 -12.35 -9.31
C ASN A 196 7.43 -10.99 -8.58
N LEU A 197 7.10 -9.89 -9.26
CA LEU A 197 7.02 -8.54 -8.69
C LEU A 197 5.60 -7.97 -8.73
N LEU A 198 4.62 -8.78 -9.11
CA LEU A 198 3.23 -8.36 -9.27
C LEU A 198 2.45 -8.54 -7.97
N LEU A 199 1.67 -7.52 -7.59
CA LEU A 199 0.69 -7.53 -6.52
C LEU A 199 -0.62 -6.91 -7.01
N ALA A 200 -1.72 -7.17 -6.29
CA ALA A 200 -3.02 -6.59 -6.57
C ALA A 200 -3.53 -5.80 -5.37
N GLU A 201 -4.20 -4.68 -5.64
CA GLU A 201 -4.76 -3.81 -4.61
C GLU A 201 -6.08 -3.19 -5.05
N THR A 202 -6.78 -2.57 -4.12
CA THR A 202 -7.96 -1.75 -4.45
C THR A 202 -7.76 -0.28 -4.18
N ASP A 203 -7.01 0.07 -3.16
CA ASP A 203 -6.92 1.42 -2.58
C ASP A 203 -8.30 1.99 -2.21
N ASN A 204 -9.18 1.09 -1.73
CA ASN A 204 -10.55 1.42 -1.33
C ASN A 204 -10.58 2.18 0.02
N PRO A 205 -11.66 2.95 0.27
CA PRO A 205 -12.92 3.06 -0.48
C PRO A 205 -12.92 4.20 -1.51
N GLU A 206 -11.82 4.91 -1.69
CA GLU A 206 -11.81 6.16 -2.47
C GLU A 206 -11.35 5.99 -3.93
N SER A 207 -10.81 4.81 -4.29
CA SER A 207 -10.23 4.59 -5.62
C SER A 207 -11.24 4.60 -6.77
N GLU A 208 -12.37 3.90 -6.63
CA GLU A 208 -13.36 3.80 -7.72
C GLU A 208 -14.13 5.11 -7.96
N PRO A 209 -14.50 5.92 -6.95
CA PRO A 209 -15.02 7.26 -7.18
C PRO A 209 -14.09 8.16 -7.98
N TRP A 210 -12.79 8.07 -7.77
CA TRP A 210 -11.77 8.81 -8.53
C TRP A 210 -11.80 8.48 -10.02
N LEU A 211 -12.16 7.26 -10.37
CA LEU A 211 -12.26 6.79 -11.74
C LEU A 211 -13.68 6.98 -12.34
N GLY A 212 -14.53 7.77 -11.69
CA GLY A 212 -15.90 8.07 -12.11
C GLY A 212 -16.89 6.94 -11.79
N GLY A 213 -16.55 6.06 -10.84
CA GLY A 213 -17.42 5.03 -10.28
C GLY A 213 -18.20 5.51 -9.06
N SER A 214 -18.88 4.59 -8.39
CA SER A 214 -19.46 4.76 -7.06
C SER A 214 -18.53 4.17 -6.01
N ARG A 215 -18.66 4.62 -4.77
CA ARG A 215 -17.92 4.05 -3.64
C ARG A 215 -18.15 2.54 -3.58
N ASN A 216 -17.06 1.78 -3.56
CA ASN A 216 -17.09 0.34 -3.65
C ASN A 216 -17.00 -0.34 -2.29
N ASP A 217 -17.29 -1.63 -2.33
CA ASP A 217 -17.10 -2.53 -1.21
C ASP A 217 -15.70 -3.20 -1.25
N ILE A 218 -15.37 -3.95 -0.20
CA ILE A 218 -14.10 -4.66 -0.09
C ILE A 218 -13.96 -5.80 -1.11
N PHE A 219 -15.05 -6.23 -1.76
CA PHE A 219 -15.03 -7.28 -2.78
C PHE A 219 -14.56 -6.78 -4.15
N LEU A 220 -14.27 -5.47 -4.29
CA LEU A 220 -13.70 -4.91 -5.53
C LEU A 220 -12.41 -5.63 -5.94
N ILE A 221 -11.66 -6.17 -4.99
CA ILE A 221 -10.45 -6.96 -5.28
C ILE A 221 -10.71 -8.16 -6.18
N GLU A 222 -11.89 -8.78 -6.13
CA GLU A 222 -12.26 -9.86 -7.02
C GLU A 222 -12.33 -9.41 -8.48
N ARG A 223 -12.84 -8.20 -8.70
CA ARG A 223 -12.87 -7.60 -10.03
C ARG A 223 -11.44 -7.27 -10.49
N VAL A 224 -10.61 -6.69 -9.64
CA VAL A 224 -9.21 -6.41 -9.96
C VAL A 224 -8.51 -7.69 -10.44
N TYR A 225 -8.61 -8.78 -9.70
CA TYR A 225 -8.02 -10.07 -10.09
C TYR A 225 -8.54 -10.58 -11.45
N SER A 226 -9.84 -10.45 -11.73
CA SER A 226 -10.41 -10.86 -13.00
C SER A 226 -9.84 -10.06 -14.16
N GLU A 227 -9.80 -8.75 -14.02
CA GLU A 227 -9.29 -7.84 -15.06
C GLU A 227 -7.78 -8.02 -15.29
N LEU A 228 -6.99 -8.17 -14.21
CA LEU A 228 -5.55 -8.45 -14.34
C LEU A 228 -5.30 -9.80 -15.06
N SER A 229 -6.10 -10.81 -14.73
CA SER A 229 -6.08 -12.14 -15.39
C SER A 229 -6.33 -12.02 -16.90
N GLU A 230 -7.34 -11.23 -17.30
CA GLU A 230 -7.67 -10.99 -18.72
C GLU A 230 -6.57 -10.20 -19.43
N ILE A 231 -6.09 -9.10 -18.84
CA ILE A 231 -5.05 -8.25 -19.44
C ILE A 231 -3.74 -9.02 -19.65
N LEU A 232 -3.37 -9.88 -18.68
CA LEU A 232 -2.16 -10.70 -18.74
C LEU A 232 -2.33 -11.99 -19.55
N ASN A 233 -3.58 -12.36 -19.88
CA ASN A 233 -3.91 -13.64 -20.48
C ASN A 233 -3.40 -14.84 -19.67
N ILE A 234 -3.56 -14.78 -18.34
CA ILE A 234 -3.20 -15.84 -17.39
C ILE A 234 -4.47 -16.34 -16.73
N PRO A 235 -4.69 -17.66 -16.59
CA PRO A 235 -5.84 -18.19 -15.85
C PRO A 235 -5.92 -17.62 -14.44
N ARG A 236 -7.13 -17.23 -13.99
CA ARG A 236 -7.37 -16.61 -12.68
C ARG A 236 -6.72 -17.38 -11.53
N THR A 237 -6.84 -18.71 -11.54
CA THR A 237 -6.25 -19.57 -10.51
C THR A 237 -4.72 -19.49 -10.45
N ASN A 238 -4.08 -19.37 -11.62
CA ASN A 238 -2.62 -19.22 -11.68
C ASN A 238 -2.20 -17.81 -11.20
N LEU A 239 -2.96 -16.78 -11.56
CA LEU A 239 -2.70 -15.44 -11.07
C LEU A 239 -2.84 -15.37 -9.55
N GLU A 240 -3.87 -15.97 -8.97
CA GLU A 240 -4.06 -16.04 -7.52
C GLU A 240 -2.86 -16.68 -6.82
N GLN A 241 -2.34 -17.78 -7.37
CA GLN A 241 -1.16 -18.44 -6.81
C GLN A 241 0.09 -17.54 -6.89
N ILE A 242 0.32 -16.88 -8.03
CA ILE A 242 1.45 -15.95 -8.22
C ILE A 242 1.39 -14.81 -7.20
N LEU A 243 0.22 -14.17 -7.05
CA LEU A 243 0.05 -13.05 -6.12
C LEU A 243 0.22 -13.50 -4.66
N GLU A 244 -0.24 -14.68 -4.31
CA GLU A 244 -0.07 -15.28 -2.98
C GLU A 244 1.40 -15.57 -2.68
N GLU A 245 2.13 -16.19 -3.61
CA GLU A 245 3.57 -16.45 -3.48
C GLU A 245 4.36 -15.13 -3.33
N ASN A 246 4.05 -14.11 -4.16
CA ASN A 246 4.69 -12.80 -4.09
C ASN A 246 4.44 -12.11 -2.74
N PHE A 247 3.20 -12.17 -2.24
CA PHE A 247 2.85 -11.61 -0.95
C PHE A 247 3.67 -12.24 0.18
N HIS A 248 3.78 -13.57 0.21
CA HIS A 248 4.57 -14.28 1.21
C HIS A 248 6.08 -13.98 1.12
N CYS A 249 6.59 -13.65 -0.05
CA CYS A 249 7.98 -13.21 -0.21
C CYS A 249 8.23 -11.80 0.39
N ILE A 250 7.19 -11.01 0.59
CA ILE A 250 7.29 -9.65 1.14
C ILE A 250 7.27 -9.68 2.67
N LEU A 251 6.47 -10.54 3.27
CA LEU A 251 6.42 -10.75 4.72
C LEU A 251 7.66 -11.50 5.22
#